data_24eb1e13ca48203c0251fec2742df2ca
#
_entry.id   24eb1e13ca48203c0251fec2742df2ca
#
_cell.length_a   1.000
_cell.length_b   1.000
_cell.length_c   1.000
_cell.angle_alpha   90.00
_cell.angle_beta   90.00
_cell.angle_gamma   90.00
#
_symmetry.space_group_name_H-M   'P 1'
#
loop_
_entity.id
_entity.type
_entity.pdbx_description
1 polymer ?
#
loop_
_entity_poly.entity_id
_entity_poly.type
_entity_poly.pdbx_seq_one_letter_code
_entity_poly.pdbx_strand_id
1 'polypeptide(L)' 'DKILEFCKIPRSKNEIVAYMGYKDPRYFTKEYMKPLLKNGELVMTIPDKPNSKNQKYVTKK' A
#
# COMPACT_ATOMS: atom_id res chain seq x y z
N ASP A 1 -5.94 -9.35 7.53
CA ASP A 1 -6.19 -8.32 6.50
C ASP A 1 -5.53 -8.71 5.19
N LYS A 2 -6.31 -8.70 4.11
CA LYS A 2 -5.81 -9.13 2.79
C LYS A 2 -4.67 -8.24 2.28
N ILE A 3 -4.73 -6.96 2.57
CA ILE A 3 -3.67 -6.03 2.13
C ILE A 3 -2.36 -6.40 2.80
N LEU A 4 -2.39 -6.63 4.10
CA LEU A 4 -1.17 -6.96 4.85
C LEU A 4 -0.60 -8.31 4.42
N GLU A 5 -1.48 -9.26 4.11
CA GLU A 5 -1.04 -10.55 3.58
C GLU A 5 -0.36 -10.41 2.24
N PHE A 6 -0.97 -9.64 1.33
CA PHE A 6 -0.45 -9.42 -0.01
C PHE A 6 0.89 -8.66 0.03
N CYS A 7 1.04 -7.76 0.99
CA CYS A 7 2.22 -6.91 1.12
C CYS A 7 3.35 -7.52 1.93
N LYS A 8 3.29 -8.81 2.24
CA LYS A 8 4.44 -9.50 2.85
C LYS A 8 5.66 -9.39 1.96
N ILE A 9 5.44 -9.28 0.66
CA ILE A 9 6.45 -8.93 -0.33
C ILE A 9 6.14 -7.51 -0.77
N PRO A 10 7.13 -6.63 -0.95
CA PRO A 10 6.85 -5.25 -1.37
C PRO A 10 5.99 -5.19 -2.64
N ARG A 11 4.94 -4.38 -2.62
CA ARG A 11 4.01 -4.24 -3.73
C ARG A 11 3.76 -2.77 -4.03
N SER A 12 3.60 -2.44 -5.32
CA SER A 12 3.24 -1.08 -5.70
C SER A 12 1.78 -0.81 -5.37
N LYS A 13 1.40 0.47 -5.31
CA LYS A 13 0.02 0.86 -5.08
C LYS A 13 -0.90 0.26 -6.13
N ASN A 14 -0.49 0.31 -7.41
CA ASN A 14 -1.31 -0.24 -8.49
C ASN A 14 -1.50 -1.75 -8.35
N GLU A 15 -0.47 -2.46 -7.90
CA GLU A 15 -0.59 -3.90 -7.66
C GLU A 15 -1.60 -4.19 -6.55
N ILE A 16 -1.55 -3.40 -5.48
CA ILE A 16 -2.47 -3.59 -4.35
C ILE A 16 -3.90 -3.30 -4.78
N VAL A 17 -4.11 -2.19 -5.48
CA VAL A 17 -5.44 -1.81 -5.95
C VAL A 17 -6.03 -2.88 -6.86
N ALA A 18 -5.22 -3.38 -7.80
CA ALA A 18 -5.66 -4.43 -8.72
C ALA A 18 -5.97 -5.73 -7.98
N TYR A 19 -5.13 -6.10 -7.02
CA TYR A 19 -5.34 -7.32 -6.24
C TYR A 19 -6.66 -7.27 -5.47
N MET A 20 -6.98 -6.11 -4.92
CA MET A 20 -8.20 -5.93 -4.13
C MET A 20 -9.44 -5.69 -5.00
N GLY A 21 -9.25 -5.49 -6.31
CA GLY A 21 -10.36 -5.33 -7.24
C GLY A 21 -11.00 -3.96 -7.24
N TYR A 22 -10.28 -2.93 -6.83
CA TYR A 22 -10.81 -1.57 -6.82
C TYR A 22 -10.45 -0.85 -8.12
N LYS A 23 -11.37 0.02 -8.57
CA LYS A 23 -11.17 0.76 -9.82
C LYS A 23 -10.53 2.12 -9.58
N ASP A 24 -10.79 2.74 -8.43
CA ASP A 24 -10.28 4.07 -8.12
C ASP A 24 -9.14 3.98 -7.10
N PRO A 25 -7.88 4.17 -7.55
CA PRO A 25 -6.73 4.10 -6.64
C PRO A 25 -6.79 5.15 -5.52
N ARG A 26 -7.34 6.32 -5.80
CA ARG A 26 -7.40 7.40 -4.80
C ARG A 26 -8.35 7.06 -3.67
N TYR A 27 -9.51 6.53 -4.01
CA TYR A 27 -10.47 6.10 -3.01
C TYR A 27 -9.87 4.98 -2.14
N PHE A 28 -9.30 3.98 -2.80
CA PHE A 28 -8.71 2.85 -2.12
C PHE A 28 -7.60 3.29 -1.17
N THR A 29 -6.70 4.17 -1.65
CA THR A 29 -5.60 4.67 -0.83
C THR A 29 -6.12 5.40 0.41
N LYS A 30 -7.11 6.28 0.21
CA LYS A 30 -7.66 7.07 1.30
C LYS A 30 -8.36 6.21 2.34
N GLU A 31 -9.15 5.24 1.90
CA GLU A 31 -9.98 4.46 2.81
C GLU A 31 -9.29 3.27 3.45
N TYR A 32 -8.31 2.69 2.76
CA TYR A 32 -7.72 1.44 3.22
C TYR A 32 -6.23 1.53 3.49
N MET A 33 -5.47 2.22 2.66
CA MET A 33 -4.03 2.27 2.82
C MET A 33 -3.57 3.27 3.87
N LYS A 34 -4.17 4.47 3.89
CA LYS A 34 -3.78 5.49 4.86
C LYS A 34 -3.90 5.06 6.31
N PRO A 35 -5.00 4.39 6.71
CA PRO A 35 -5.08 3.90 8.09
C PRO A 35 -3.97 2.92 8.44
N LEU A 36 -3.63 2.03 7.52
CA LEU A 36 -2.55 1.06 7.76
C LEU A 36 -1.20 1.73 7.85
N LEU A 37 -0.95 2.73 7.01
CA LEU A 37 0.28 3.51 7.07
C LEU A 37 0.36 4.31 8.37
N LYS A 38 -0.74 4.93 8.77
CA LYS A 38 -0.80 5.71 9.98
C LYS A 38 -0.54 4.86 11.22
N ASN A 39 -1.07 3.65 11.23
CA ASN A 39 -0.90 2.73 12.36
C ASN A 39 0.45 2.01 12.33
N GLY A 40 1.23 2.19 11.27
CA GLY A 40 2.53 1.54 11.15
C GLY A 40 2.47 0.08 10.75
N GLU A 41 1.30 -0.42 10.35
CA GLU A 41 1.16 -1.80 9.90
C GLU A 41 1.68 -2.00 8.49
N LEU A 42 1.60 -0.94 7.69
CA LEU A 42 2.11 -0.92 6.33
C LEU A 42 3.15 0.20 6.24
N VAL A 43 4.28 -0.06 5.59
CA VAL A 43 5.34 0.94 5.47
C VAL A 43 5.74 1.11 4.00
N MET A 44 6.20 2.32 3.67
CA MET A 44 6.70 2.62 2.34
C MET A 44 8.16 2.23 2.24
N THR A 45 8.55 1.65 1.09
CA THR A 45 9.95 1.28 0.87
C THR A 45 10.80 2.50 0.54
N ILE A 46 10.19 3.55 0.00
CA ILE A 46 10.87 4.83 -0.30
C ILE A 46 10.08 5.95 0.37
N PRO A 47 10.19 6.10 1.71
CA PRO A 47 9.34 7.08 2.42
C PRO A 47 9.62 8.52 2.01
N ASP A 48 10.83 8.83 1.55
CA ASP A 48 11.18 10.19 1.13
C ASP A 48 10.53 10.60 -0.18
N LYS A 49 10.05 9.64 -0.95
CA LYS A 49 9.44 9.89 -2.26
C LYS A 49 8.14 9.12 -2.40
N PRO A 50 7.10 9.53 -1.66
CA PRO A 50 5.84 8.76 -1.65
C PRO A 50 5.19 8.60 -3.01
N ASN A 51 5.43 9.51 -3.94
CA ASN A 51 4.85 9.47 -5.28
C ASN A 51 5.80 8.92 -6.34
N SER A 52 6.92 8.35 -5.93
CA SER A 52 7.88 7.76 -6.87
C SER A 52 7.25 6.59 -7.63
N LYS A 53 7.64 6.43 -8.89
CA LYS A 53 7.21 5.28 -9.69
C LYS A 53 7.68 3.96 -9.08
N ASN A 54 8.78 4.00 -8.33
CA ASN A 54 9.34 2.81 -7.71
C ASN A 54 8.84 2.59 -6.28
N GLN A 55 7.94 3.45 -5.81
CA GLN A 55 7.41 3.33 -4.46
C GLN A 55 6.65 2.02 -4.29
N LYS A 56 6.97 1.30 -3.23
CA LYS A 56 6.26 0.07 -2.89
C LYS A 56 5.88 0.10 -1.41
N TYR A 57 4.99 -0.78 -1.06
CA TYR A 57 4.47 -0.88 0.30
C TYR A 57 4.68 -2.29 0.80
N VAL A 58 5.10 -2.41 2.04
CA VAL A 58 5.40 -3.71 2.64
C VAL A 58 4.85 -3.74 4.05
N THR A 59 4.36 -4.91 4.45
CA THR A 59 3.85 -5.11 5.80
C THR A 59 4.99 -5.07 6.80
N LYS A 60 4.83 -4.26 7.83
CA LYS A 60 5.80 -4.20 8.91
C LYS A 60 5.71 -5.48 9.75
N LYS A 61 6.86 -6.04 10.03
CA LYS A 61 6.93 -7.25 10.89
C LYS A 61 6.88 -6.89 12.34
#